data_0344d3cbfdcc8f02378091db6239861f
#
_entry.id   0344d3cbfdcc8f02378091db6239861f
#
_cell.length_a   1.000
_cell.length_b   1.000
_cell.length_c   1.000
_cell.angle_alpha   90.00
_cell.angle_beta   90.00
_cell.angle_gamma   90.00
#
_symmetry.space_group_name_H-M   'P 1'
#
loop_
_entity.id
_entity.type
_entity.pdbx_description
1 polymer ?
#
loop_
_entity_poly.entity_id
_entity_poly.type
_entity_poly.pdbx_seq_one_letter_code
_entity_poly.pdbx_strand_id
1 'polypeptide(L)'
;MFLVEDLMTRELITLKPGDNLAQADTFMNRGRIRHLPVVDAGGRLVGLVTHRDLLKVFADRTREGSMAVAAGDVMTTGVVTVTAQMRLTDALNLMIENKYGCLPVIDEAGVLVGIITQFDLLKFAAHFVRDLDEVEQVALKVRGHKP
;
A
#
# COMPACT_ATOMS: atom_id res chain seq x y z
N MET A 1 7.45 -4.10 -20.32
CA MET A 1 6.31 -3.33 -19.75
C MET A 1 6.06 -3.86 -18.34
N PHE A 2 6.05 -2.98 -17.36
CA PHE A 2 5.77 -3.37 -15.97
C PHE A 2 4.26 -3.39 -15.70
N LEU A 3 3.84 -4.41 -14.97
CA LEU A 3 2.48 -4.59 -14.47
C LEU A 3 2.43 -4.35 -12.95
N VAL A 4 1.24 -4.15 -12.43
CA VAL A 4 1.01 -3.98 -10.99
C VAL A 4 1.58 -5.16 -10.20
N GLU A 5 1.44 -6.39 -10.70
CA GLU A 5 1.95 -7.60 -10.04
C GLU A 5 3.47 -7.66 -9.91
N ASP A 6 4.22 -6.92 -10.74
CA ASP A 6 5.69 -6.85 -10.67
C ASP A 6 6.17 -6.05 -9.44
N LEU A 7 5.30 -5.19 -8.90
CA LEU A 7 5.66 -4.27 -7.82
C LEU A 7 4.84 -4.46 -6.54
N MET A 8 3.64 -5.02 -6.62
CA MET A 8 2.75 -5.13 -5.49
C MET A 8 3.33 -5.99 -4.35
N THR A 9 3.02 -5.61 -3.13
CA THR A 9 3.27 -6.43 -1.95
C THR A 9 2.19 -7.50 -1.85
N ARG A 10 2.58 -8.76 -1.75
CA ARG A 10 1.69 -9.93 -1.66
C ARG A 10 1.49 -10.43 -0.23
N GLU A 11 2.48 -10.22 0.64
CA GLU A 11 2.36 -10.52 2.06
C GLU A 11 1.51 -9.45 2.74
N LEU A 12 0.24 -9.74 2.91
CA LEU A 12 -0.75 -8.78 3.37
C LEU A 12 -1.05 -8.95 4.85
N ILE A 13 -1.05 -7.82 5.56
CA ILE A 13 -1.65 -7.70 6.89
C ILE A 13 -3.02 -7.06 6.69
N THR A 14 -4.07 -7.76 7.09
CA THR A 14 -5.45 -7.33 6.91
C THR A 14 -6.20 -7.29 8.23
N LEU A 15 -7.29 -6.53 8.24
CA LEU A 15 -8.27 -6.50 9.31
C LEU A 15 -9.57 -7.15 8.83
N LYS A 16 -10.33 -7.65 9.79
CA LYS A 16 -11.76 -7.96 9.62
C LYS A 16 -12.59 -6.78 10.12
N PRO A 17 -13.82 -6.59 9.64
CA PRO A 17 -14.68 -5.49 10.10
C PRO A 17 -14.88 -5.42 11.61
N GLY A 18 -14.88 -6.59 12.28
CA GLY A 18 -15.03 -6.70 13.73
C GLY A 18 -13.77 -6.47 14.55
N ASP A 19 -12.60 -6.39 13.90
CA ASP A 19 -11.34 -6.10 14.60
C ASP A 19 -11.35 -4.66 15.13
N ASN A 20 -10.76 -4.44 16.30
CA ASN A 20 -10.76 -3.13 16.92
C ASN A 20 -9.52 -2.29 16.51
N LEU A 21 -9.55 -1.01 16.82
CA LEU A 21 -8.46 -0.10 16.47
C LEU A 21 -7.17 -0.37 17.25
N ALA A 22 -7.24 -1.02 18.42
CA ALA A 22 -6.04 -1.48 19.13
C ALA A 22 -5.27 -2.53 18.33
N GLN A 23 -5.98 -3.45 17.67
CA GLN A 23 -5.38 -4.42 16.77
C GLN A 23 -4.79 -3.73 15.52
N ALA A 24 -5.51 -2.76 14.96
CA ALA A 24 -5.03 -1.97 13.83
C ALA A 24 -3.72 -1.22 14.18
N ASP A 25 -3.69 -0.56 15.32
CA ASP A 25 -2.48 0.15 15.81
C ASP A 25 -1.31 -0.82 16.00
N THR A 26 -1.53 -1.95 16.60
CA THR A 26 -0.52 -3.00 16.78
C THR A 26 0.04 -3.48 15.43
N PHE A 27 -0.81 -3.76 14.46
CA PHE A 27 -0.39 -4.20 13.13
C PHE A 27 0.39 -3.13 12.37
N MET A 28 -0.04 -1.88 12.44
CA MET A 28 0.67 -0.77 11.82
C MET A 28 2.06 -0.57 12.42
N ASN A 29 2.19 -0.64 13.74
CA ASN A 29 3.46 -0.48 14.43
C ASN A 29 4.42 -1.64 14.15
N ARG A 30 3.97 -2.87 14.21
CA ARG A 30 4.79 -4.07 13.95
C ARG A 30 5.22 -4.17 12.50
N GLY A 31 4.30 -3.91 11.57
CA GLY A 31 4.55 -3.99 10.15
C GLY A 31 5.19 -2.73 9.56
N ARG A 32 5.30 -1.64 10.32
CA ARG A 32 5.70 -0.32 9.83
C ARG A 32 4.90 0.11 8.61
N ILE A 33 3.60 -0.13 8.66
CA ILE A 33 2.65 0.13 7.59
C ILE A 33 1.61 1.16 8.04
N ARG A 34 1.04 1.88 7.10
CA ARG A 34 0.06 2.95 7.37
C ARG A 34 -1.30 2.68 6.75
N HIS A 35 -1.46 1.56 6.09
CA HIS A 35 -2.66 1.17 5.36
C HIS A 35 -2.97 -0.28 5.68
N LEU A 36 -4.17 -0.53 6.16
CA LEU A 36 -4.66 -1.87 6.45
C LEU A 36 -5.95 -2.12 5.67
N PRO A 37 -5.92 -2.99 4.67
CA PRO A 37 -7.12 -3.45 4.02
C PRO A 37 -8.02 -4.19 5.00
N VAL A 38 -9.31 -3.96 4.90
CA VAL A 38 -10.34 -4.68 5.65
C VAL A 38 -11.01 -5.66 4.70
N VAL A 39 -11.01 -6.92 5.06
CA VAL A 39 -11.58 -8.00 4.25
C VAL A 39 -12.66 -8.75 5.01
N ASP A 40 -13.62 -9.30 4.27
CA ASP A 40 -14.65 -10.19 4.82
C ASP A 40 -14.13 -11.62 5.02
N ALA A 41 -15.00 -12.53 5.46
CA ALA A 41 -14.66 -13.93 5.70
C ALA A 41 -14.18 -14.67 4.43
N GLY A 42 -14.55 -14.21 3.24
CA GLY A 42 -14.12 -14.74 1.96
C GLY A 42 -12.85 -14.10 1.41
N GLY A 43 -12.24 -13.16 2.14
CA GLY A 43 -11.06 -12.43 1.70
C GLY A 43 -11.35 -11.29 0.73
N ARG A 44 -12.61 -10.93 0.52
CA ARG A 44 -13.00 -9.80 -0.33
C ARG A 44 -12.74 -8.48 0.37
N LEU A 45 -12.21 -7.53 -0.38
CA LEU A 45 -11.99 -6.18 0.13
C LEU A 45 -13.33 -5.48 0.42
N VAL A 46 -13.51 -5.02 1.66
CA VAL A 46 -14.69 -4.27 2.10
C VAL A 46 -14.38 -2.85 2.54
N GLY A 47 -13.12 -2.54 2.82
CA GLY A 47 -12.70 -1.20 3.21
C GLY A 47 -11.21 -1.07 3.42
N LEU A 48 -10.80 0.11 3.86
CA LEU A 48 -9.41 0.47 4.15
C LEU A 48 -9.35 1.31 5.41
N VAL A 49 -8.46 0.95 6.34
CA VAL A 49 -8.13 1.75 7.52
C VAL A 49 -6.72 2.29 7.38
N THR A 50 -6.56 3.60 7.52
CA THR A 50 -5.26 4.27 7.44
C THR A 50 -4.78 4.73 8.81
N HIS A 51 -3.50 5.00 8.93
CA HIS A 51 -2.94 5.60 10.14
C HIS A 51 -3.61 6.96 10.47
N ARG A 52 -4.00 7.72 9.45
CA ARG A 52 -4.74 8.97 9.64
C ARG A 52 -6.11 8.74 10.27
N ASP A 53 -6.79 7.66 9.93
CA ASP A 53 -8.08 7.30 10.53
C ASP A 53 -7.93 7.02 12.02
N LEU A 54 -6.86 6.30 12.42
CA LEU A 54 -6.54 6.09 13.84
C LEU A 54 -6.29 7.40 14.57
N LEU A 55 -5.49 8.27 14.00
CA LEU A 55 -5.19 9.58 14.60
C LEU A 55 -6.45 10.43 14.80
N LYS A 56 -7.39 10.40 13.86
CA LYS A 56 -8.66 11.12 13.99
C LYS A 56 -9.50 10.59 15.15
N VAL A 57 -9.58 9.28 15.31
CA VAL A 57 -10.34 8.66 16.39
C VAL A 57 -9.69 8.91 17.74
N PHE A 58 -8.36 8.80 17.84
CA PHE A 58 -7.63 9.03 19.10
C PHE A 58 -7.60 10.51 19.52
N ALA A 59 -7.69 11.43 18.56
CA ALA A 59 -7.77 12.86 18.85
C ALA A 59 -9.16 13.29 19.33
N ASP A 60 -10.18 12.50 19.09
CA ASP A 60 -11.54 12.76 19.57
C ASP A 60 -11.65 12.42 21.06
N ARG A 61 -11.36 13.42 21.91
CA ARG A 61 -11.40 13.28 23.39
C ARG A 61 -12.81 13.02 23.94
N THR A 62 -13.84 13.15 23.13
CA THR A 62 -15.24 12.88 23.52
C THR A 62 -15.57 11.39 23.45
N ARG A 63 -14.73 10.59 22.75
CA ARG A 63 -14.88 9.15 22.64
C ARG A 63 -14.15 8.41 23.75
N GLU A 64 -14.87 8.00 24.78
CA GLU A 64 -14.39 6.99 25.70
C GLU A 64 -14.28 5.64 24.96
N GLY A 65 -13.17 4.90 25.21
CA GLY A 65 -12.97 3.57 24.61
C GLY A 65 -12.66 3.58 23.11
N SER A 66 -12.00 4.61 22.58
CA SER A 66 -11.64 4.74 21.16
C SER A 66 -10.89 3.52 20.60
N MET A 67 -10.08 2.83 21.41
CA MET A 67 -9.36 1.62 21.02
C MET A 67 -10.27 0.41 20.77
N ALA A 68 -11.47 0.41 21.33
CA ALA A 68 -12.45 -0.65 21.18
C ALA A 68 -13.37 -0.45 19.95
N VAL A 69 -13.24 0.68 19.25
CA VAL A 69 -14.01 0.94 18.03
C VAL A 69 -13.65 -0.09 16.96
N ALA A 70 -14.65 -0.65 16.31
CA ALA A 70 -14.44 -1.63 15.24
C ALA A 70 -13.91 -0.99 13.97
N ALA A 71 -13.03 -1.68 13.26
CA ALA A 71 -12.49 -1.25 11.97
C ALA A 71 -13.60 -0.93 10.96
N GLY A 72 -14.67 -1.74 10.94
CA GLY A 72 -15.82 -1.53 10.06
C GLY A 72 -16.55 -0.21 10.26
N ASP A 73 -16.47 0.38 11.47
CA ASP A 73 -17.13 1.64 11.80
C ASP A 73 -16.33 2.88 11.36
N VAL A 74 -15.04 2.72 11.08
CA VAL A 74 -14.15 3.84 10.71
C VAL A 74 -13.51 3.69 9.34
N MET A 75 -13.55 2.50 8.75
CA MET A 75 -12.95 2.22 7.45
C MET A 75 -13.56 3.10 6.35
N THR A 76 -12.73 3.45 5.37
CA THR A 76 -13.20 4.00 4.11
C THR A 76 -13.75 2.88 3.25
N THR A 77 -14.96 3.03 2.74
CA THR A 77 -15.59 2.13 1.76
C THR A 77 -15.50 2.68 0.36
N GLY A 78 -15.82 1.89 -0.66
CA GLY A 78 -15.73 2.34 -2.05
C GLY A 78 -14.30 2.69 -2.47
N VAL A 79 -13.33 1.98 -1.93
CA VAL A 79 -11.90 2.18 -2.17
C VAL A 79 -11.59 1.91 -3.65
N VAL A 80 -10.81 2.80 -4.26
CA VAL A 80 -10.30 2.57 -5.62
C VAL A 80 -9.31 1.42 -5.59
N THR A 81 -9.55 0.44 -6.45
CA THR A 81 -8.76 -0.79 -6.58
C THR A 81 -8.21 -0.93 -7.99
N VAL A 82 -7.19 -1.76 -8.13
CA VAL A 82 -6.59 -2.11 -9.41
C VAL A 82 -6.49 -3.63 -9.53
N THR A 83 -6.21 -4.11 -10.72
CA THR A 83 -5.93 -5.53 -10.97
C THR A 83 -4.43 -5.78 -11.08
N ALA A 84 -4.00 -7.00 -10.85
CA ALA A 84 -2.60 -7.41 -10.98
C ALA A 84 -2.03 -7.17 -12.40
N GLN A 85 -2.88 -7.30 -13.41
CA GLN A 85 -2.53 -7.16 -14.83
C GLN A 85 -2.60 -5.73 -15.35
N MET A 86 -3.05 -4.77 -14.54
CA MET A 86 -3.02 -3.36 -14.92
C MET A 86 -1.58 -2.92 -15.19
N ARG A 87 -1.38 -2.05 -16.19
CA ARG A 87 -0.07 -1.44 -16.42
C ARG A 87 0.35 -0.62 -15.21
N LEU A 88 1.59 -0.78 -14.80
CA LEU A 88 2.11 -0.07 -13.64
C LEU A 88 1.98 1.45 -13.81
N THR A 89 2.26 1.96 -15.00
CA THR A 89 2.14 3.40 -15.29
C THR A 89 0.73 3.93 -15.07
N ASP A 90 -0.30 3.16 -15.40
CA ASP A 90 -1.68 3.58 -15.21
C ASP A 90 -2.05 3.61 -13.71
N ALA A 91 -1.60 2.61 -12.95
CA ALA A 91 -1.77 2.61 -11.50
C ALA A 91 -1.04 3.78 -10.82
N LEU A 92 0.19 4.10 -11.27
CA LEU A 92 0.95 5.24 -10.76
C LEU A 92 0.25 6.57 -11.03
N ASN A 93 -0.30 6.74 -12.24
CA ASN A 93 -1.06 7.94 -12.58
C ASN A 93 -2.29 8.10 -11.70
N LEU A 94 -3.01 7.02 -11.41
CA LEU A 94 -4.13 7.06 -10.44
C LEU A 94 -3.68 7.55 -9.07
N MET A 95 -2.54 7.06 -8.56
CA MET A 95 -2.01 7.50 -7.27
C MET A 95 -1.62 8.98 -7.28
N ILE A 96 -0.95 9.43 -8.34
CA ILE A 96 -0.48 10.82 -8.47
C ILE A 96 -1.66 11.79 -8.60
N GLU A 97 -2.57 11.54 -9.52
CA GLU A 97 -3.70 12.43 -9.83
C GLU A 97 -4.66 12.57 -8.66
N ASN A 98 -4.88 11.50 -7.91
CA ASN A 98 -5.83 11.48 -6.81
C ASN A 98 -5.16 11.56 -5.43
N LYS A 99 -3.83 11.63 -5.37
CA LYS A 99 -3.04 11.64 -4.13
C LYS A 99 -3.33 10.43 -3.22
N TYR A 100 -3.53 9.27 -3.81
CA TYR A 100 -3.71 8.04 -3.05
C TYR A 100 -2.38 7.55 -2.48
N GLY A 101 -2.38 7.18 -1.20
CA GLY A 101 -1.21 6.59 -0.52
C GLY A 101 -1.01 5.12 -0.85
N CYS A 102 -2.05 4.44 -1.29
CA CYS A 102 -2.01 3.04 -1.72
C CYS A 102 -3.14 2.71 -2.69
N LEU A 103 -2.98 1.59 -3.38
CA LEU A 103 -4.03 0.95 -4.19
C LEU A 103 -4.09 -0.53 -3.81
N PRO A 104 -5.19 -0.99 -3.22
CA PRO A 104 -5.43 -2.41 -3.07
C PRO A 104 -5.58 -3.09 -4.43
N VAL A 105 -5.05 -4.29 -4.55
CA VAL A 105 -5.10 -5.11 -5.76
C VAL A 105 -6.07 -6.26 -5.52
N ILE A 106 -7.09 -6.36 -6.36
CA ILE A 106 -8.12 -7.39 -6.25
C ILE A 106 -8.20 -8.24 -7.52
N ASP A 107 -8.67 -9.46 -7.38
CA ASP A 107 -9.01 -10.32 -8.51
C ASP A 107 -10.45 -10.07 -9.01
N GLU A 108 -10.88 -10.85 -10.00
CA GLU A 108 -12.22 -10.74 -10.60
C GLU A 108 -13.36 -11.01 -9.61
N ALA A 109 -13.10 -11.77 -8.55
CA ALA A 109 -14.07 -12.05 -7.50
C ALA A 109 -14.09 -10.98 -6.39
N GLY A 110 -13.23 -9.96 -6.48
CA GLY A 110 -13.08 -8.93 -5.46
C GLY A 110 -12.21 -9.35 -4.28
N VAL A 111 -11.52 -10.48 -4.39
CA VAL A 111 -10.59 -10.97 -3.36
C VAL A 111 -9.30 -10.16 -3.41
N LEU A 112 -8.85 -9.72 -2.25
CA LEU A 112 -7.59 -8.99 -2.10
C LEU A 112 -6.41 -9.92 -2.38
N VAL A 113 -5.56 -9.56 -3.35
CA VAL A 113 -4.38 -10.34 -3.76
C VAL A 113 -3.07 -9.59 -3.55
N GLY A 114 -3.11 -8.30 -3.31
CA GLY A 114 -1.93 -7.48 -3.11
C GLY A 114 -2.27 -6.05 -2.73
N ILE A 115 -1.25 -5.26 -2.52
CA ILE A 115 -1.34 -3.82 -2.32
C ILE A 115 -0.13 -3.13 -2.94
N ILE A 116 -0.34 -1.99 -3.58
CA ILE A 116 0.73 -1.07 -3.96
C ILE A 116 0.67 0.15 -3.05
N THR A 117 1.80 0.50 -2.46
CA THR A 117 1.94 1.70 -1.63
C THR A 117 3.00 2.63 -2.19
N GLN A 118 3.01 3.89 -1.74
CA GLN A 118 4.09 4.83 -2.04
C GLN A 118 5.47 4.29 -1.63
N PHE A 119 5.53 3.47 -0.59
CA PHE A 119 6.80 2.88 -0.15
C PHE A 119 7.33 1.84 -1.16
N ASP A 120 6.45 1.06 -1.78
CA ASP A 120 6.84 0.13 -2.87
C ASP A 120 7.46 0.89 -4.04
N LEU A 121 6.88 2.05 -4.38
CA LEU A 121 7.41 2.93 -5.42
C LEU A 121 8.77 3.50 -5.06
N LEU A 122 8.95 3.90 -3.82
CA LEU A 122 10.22 4.44 -3.35
C LEU A 122 11.32 3.37 -3.40
N LYS A 123 11.02 2.14 -3.01
CA LYS A 123 11.95 1.01 -3.14
C LYS A 123 12.33 0.74 -4.60
N PHE A 124 11.33 0.72 -5.48
CA PHE A 124 11.54 0.54 -6.91
C PHE A 124 12.44 1.64 -7.49
N ALA A 125 12.15 2.90 -7.18
CA ALA A 125 12.94 4.04 -7.63
C ALA A 125 14.39 3.96 -7.12
N ALA A 126 14.60 3.55 -5.88
CA ALA A 126 15.94 3.40 -5.31
C ALA A 126 16.76 2.31 -6.03
N HIS A 127 16.13 1.19 -6.40
CA HIS A 127 16.78 0.16 -7.21
C HIS A 127 17.12 0.67 -8.60
N PHE A 128 16.18 1.33 -9.25
CA PHE A 128 16.38 1.87 -10.60
C PHE A 128 17.52 2.90 -10.67
N VAL A 129 17.58 3.81 -9.70
CA VAL A 129 18.67 4.80 -9.62
C VAL A 129 20.03 4.11 -9.42
N ARG A 130 20.08 3.09 -8.56
CA ARG A 130 21.32 2.32 -8.34
C ARG A 130 21.82 1.64 -9.61
N ASP A 131 20.91 1.01 -10.36
CA ASP A 131 21.23 0.34 -11.61
C ASP A 131 21.77 1.34 -12.65
N LEU A 132 21.20 2.55 -12.71
CA LEU A 132 21.69 3.63 -13.56
C LEU A 132 23.10 4.09 -13.16
N ASP A 133 23.37 4.25 -11.87
CA ASP A 133 24.68 4.65 -11.35
C ASP A 133 25.74 3.59 -11.71
N GLU A 134 25.42 2.30 -11.62
CA GLU A 134 26.32 1.22 -12.02
C GLU A 134 26.63 1.25 -13.52
N VAL A 135 25.63 1.48 -14.36
CA VAL A 135 25.81 1.63 -15.82
C VAL A 135 26.69 2.82 -16.14
N GLU A 136 26.48 3.96 -15.48
CA GLU A 136 27.29 5.15 -15.67
C GLU A 136 28.76 4.90 -15.29
N GLN A 137 29.01 4.23 -14.16
CA GLN A 137 30.37 3.89 -13.74
C GLN A 137 31.09 2.96 -14.73
N VAL A 138 30.37 1.97 -15.29
CA VAL A 138 30.91 1.09 -16.33
C VAL A 138 31.23 1.88 -17.58
N ALA A 139 30.34 2.76 -18.02
CA ALA A 139 30.56 3.61 -19.19
C ALA A 139 31.78 4.56 -19.03
N LEU A 140 31.97 5.12 -17.84
CA LEU A 140 33.14 5.97 -17.52
C LEU A 140 34.43 5.16 -17.53
N LYS A 141 34.45 3.94 -17.01
CA LYS A 141 35.61 3.04 -17.04
C LYS A 141 35.99 2.67 -18.48
N VAL A 142 35.01 2.39 -19.32
CA VAL A 142 35.23 2.08 -20.75
C VAL A 142 35.79 3.29 -21.51
N ARG A 143 35.28 4.50 -21.21
CA ARG A 143 35.77 5.75 -21.81
C ARG A 143 37.17 6.11 -21.31
N GLY A 144 37.55 5.74 -20.09
CA GLY A 144 38.89 6.00 -19.52
C GLY A 144 39.98 5.06 -20.05
N HIS A 145 39.66 3.99 -20.76
CA HIS A 145 40.58 3.09 -21.45
C HIS A 145 40.70 3.49 -22.93
N LYS A 146 41.18 4.69 -23.21
CA LYS A 146 41.76 4.98 -24.53
C LYS A 146 43.25 4.54 -24.50
N PRO A 147 43.69 3.74 -25.49
CA PRO A 147 45.07 3.35 -25.59
C PRO A 147 45.96 4.56 -25.86
#